data_2b8bcde6db9a2b7edb99bf3b193fd5e4
#
_entry.id   2b8bcde6db9a2b7edb99bf3b193fd5e4
#
_cell.length_a   1.000
_cell.length_b   1.000
_cell.length_c   1.000
_cell.angle_alpha   90.00
_cell.angle_beta   90.00
_cell.angle_gamma   90.00
#
_symmetry.space_group_name_H-M   'P 1'
#
loop_
_entity.id
_entity.type
_entity.pdbx_description
1 polymer ?
#
loop_
_entity_poly.entity_id
_entity_poly.type
_entity_poly.pdbx_seq_one_letter_code
_entity_poly.pdbx_strand_id
1 'polypeptide(L)'
;MTAPAWDTLIRNALVFDGSGGPPRQQDIALREGRVAARGQALPTSQAVRIIEAEGQWLMPGLLDIHTHLDLEVDLEPGLPEVVRHGTTTVLVGNCSLGTCFGKQLEGEQNPIVDCFTRVENIPKPVLQKCVDAVHWSDTAAYLDHFADIPLGPNIGVFVPHTMLRVEVMGLRDSISRAPTEVELARMEALLAEAMDQGYLGMSTDGLPFHYLANAPHTDKRIPTQYASFGEMKRLLKVVRDRDRVWQTTPIIEHRARGLLYFLLTSGRLFGKTLKTSALTAVRLVLAPNAARAFLGFAALVNSRLLKGNIHFQALGTNFRLWSDGIVSPLFEELESTSKLIAREYEDRAGRLALLNDPQFIAEFRRDWHHGRRGRNLAHLKARLGLPDILVVRELFRMMFDGAPVPDWEGESLQAVYDRLDRYQRGYRDNARSDTEREAFDAFPCPIVDDAEFMLHMMRAYDKGFRFWVDVANKDREGVLPLLLDKNTLPGFNDSGAHITNMAFFDANLMSLKLAQQDSLATVSAMVRRLTSEPAAFFGLDVGSLEIGAQADIVLIDPEALRRWDDNASRQFVYRDLFEHKQLVSRSDGVVTQVLIRGEPVWQGGEFTAALGRETLGRALRAA
;
A
#
# COMPACT_ATOMS: atom_id res chain seq x y z
N MET A 1 46.90 -1.64 23.55
CA MET A 1 45.78 -0.85 22.98
C MET A 1 44.51 -1.40 23.60
N THR A 2 43.71 -0.57 24.24
CA THR A 2 42.36 -0.98 24.71
C THR A 2 41.51 -1.33 23.51
N ALA A 3 40.70 -2.39 23.61
CA ALA A 3 39.75 -2.77 22.54
C ALA A 3 38.86 -1.56 22.18
N PRO A 4 38.48 -1.40 20.90
CA PRO A 4 37.56 -0.34 20.49
C PRO A 4 36.28 -0.41 21.33
N ALA A 5 35.78 0.75 21.73
CA ALA A 5 34.55 0.85 22.53
C ALA A 5 33.28 0.72 21.67
N TRP A 6 33.38 0.99 20.34
CA TRP A 6 32.29 1.05 19.40
C TRP A 6 32.60 0.26 18.12
N ASP A 7 31.56 -0.37 17.58
CA ASP A 7 31.64 -1.06 16.29
C ASP A 7 31.66 -0.08 15.13
N THR A 8 30.80 0.94 15.20
CA THR A 8 30.66 1.99 14.19
C THR A 8 30.52 3.35 14.84
N LEU A 9 31.15 4.37 14.27
CA LEU A 9 30.97 5.77 14.60
C LEU A 9 30.55 6.55 13.34
N ILE A 10 29.34 7.12 13.36
CA ILE A 10 28.84 8.01 12.31
C ILE A 10 29.11 9.43 12.76
N ARG A 11 29.84 10.21 11.94
CA ARG A 11 30.33 11.54 12.30
C ARG A 11 29.71 12.64 11.46
N ASN A 12 29.66 13.83 12.04
CA ASN A 12 29.27 15.06 11.35
C ASN A 12 27.89 15.00 10.67
N ALA A 13 26.92 14.29 11.27
CA ALA A 13 25.56 14.20 10.77
C ALA A 13 24.68 15.34 11.33
N LEU A 14 23.73 15.82 10.55
CA LEU A 14 22.59 16.58 11.07
C LEU A 14 21.52 15.60 11.55
N VAL A 15 21.46 15.37 12.86
CA VAL A 15 20.67 14.31 13.48
C VAL A 15 19.26 14.76 13.80
N PHE A 16 18.27 14.08 13.22
CA PHE A 16 16.85 14.13 13.56
C PHE A 16 16.54 12.86 14.39
N ASP A 17 16.40 12.98 15.69
CA ASP A 17 16.40 11.81 16.59
C ASP A 17 15.06 11.08 16.74
N GLY A 18 14.03 11.47 15.97
CA GLY A 18 12.69 10.92 16.04
C GLY A 18 11.79 11.57 17.10
N SER A 19 12.31 12.45 17.95
CA SER A 19 11.50 13.15 18.97
C SER A 19 10.60 14.25 18.41
N GLY A 20 10.90 14.75 17.20
CA GLY A 20 10.28 15.94 16.61
C GLY A 20 10.89 17.26 17.10
N GLY A 21 11.93 17.20 17.94
CA GLY A 21 12.73 18.34 18.38
C GLY A 21 13.64 18.89 17.29
N PRO A 22 14.28 20.07 17.51
CA PRO A 22 15.22 20.65 16.55
C PRO A 22 16.39 19.70 16.25
N PRO A 23 16.79 19.56 14.96
CA PRO A 23 17.93 18.72 14.62
C PRO A 23 19.23 19.29 15.18
N ARG A 24 20.21 18.43 15.42
CA ARG A 24 21.50 18.80 15.99
C ARG A 24 22.64 18.18 15.22
N GLN A 25 23.72 18.96 15.02
CA GLN A 25 24.97 18.43 14.49
C GLN A 25 25.62 17.55 15.57
N GLN A 26 25.72 16.25 15.31
CA GLN A 26 26.19 15.26 16.28
C GLN A 26 26.88 14.07 15.60
N ASP A 27 27.68 13.35 16.40
CA ASP A 27 28.18 12.02 16.10
C ASP A 27 27.31 10.98 16.83
N ILE A 28 27.13 9.81 16.22
CA ILE A 28 26.42 8.65 16.79
C ILE A 28 27.36 7.45 16.81
N ALA A 29 27.60 6.90 17.98
CA ALA A 29 28.39 5.69 18.15
C ALA A 29 27.48 4.47 18.38
N LEU A 30 27.80 3.37 17.71
CA LEU A 30 27.03 2.13 17.74
C LEU A 30 27.87 1.00 18.34
N ARG A 31 27.23 0.15 19.14
CA ARG A 31 27.82 -1.05 19.70
C ARG A 31 26.77 -2.16 19.83
N GLU A 32 27.11 -3.35 19.39
CA GLU A 32 26.27 -4.56 19.51
C GLU A 32 24.84 -4.31 18.97
N GLY A 33 24.76 -3.60 17.82
CA GLY A 33 23.50 -3.29 17.16
C GLY A 33 22.63 -2.22 17.85
N ARG A 34 23.20 -1.47 18.81
CA ARG A 34 22.49 -0.43 19.57
C ARG A 34 23.22 0.91 19.52
N VAL A 35 22.47 1.99 19.73
CA VAL A 35 23.04 3.32 19.95
C VAL A 35 23.77 3.34 21.30
N ALA A 36 25.10 3.49 21.28
CA ALA A 36 25.95 3.44 22.47
C ALA A 36 26.24 4.83 23.03
N ALA A 37 26.44 5.82 22.15
CA ALA A 37 26.70 7.20 22.56
C ALA A 37 26.22 8.19 21.50
N ARG A 38 25.94 9.40 21.95
CA ARG A 38 25.62 10.58 21.11
C ARG A 38 26.36 11.79 21.64
N GLY A 39 26.95 12.59 20.77
CA GLY A 39 27.70 13.76 21.21
C GLY A 39 28.35 14.52 20.06
N GLN A 40 29.13 15.53 20.39
CA GLN A 40 29.99 16.24 19.45
C GLN A 40 31.43 15.76 19.59
N ALA A 41 32.11 15.58 18.45
CA ALA A 41 33.52 15.21 18.40
C ALA A 41 33.88 13.94 19.22
N LEU A 42 33.07 12.88 19.07
CA LEU A 42 33.39 11.59 19.70
C LEU A 42 34.73 11.05 19.18
N PRO A 43 35.56 10.42 20.04
CA PRO A 43 36.92 10.02 19.68
C PRO A 43 36.92 8.89 18.64
N THR A 44 37.45 9.15 17.45
CA THR A 44 37.57 8.17 16.35
C THR A 44 38.41 6.95 16.70
N SER A 45 39.37 7.10 17.60
CA SER A 45 40.26 6.00 18.08
C SER A 45 39.50 4.91 18.85
N GLN A 46 38.23 5.15 19.20
CA GLN A 46 37.38 4.18 19.91
C GLN A 46 36.45 3.39 18.98
N ALA A 47 36.47 3.64 17.69
CA ALA A 47 35.60 2.97 16.72
C ALA A 47 36.40 2.04 15.80
N VAL A 48 35.78 0.89 15.45
CA VAL A 48 36.31 -0.03 14.43
C VAL A 48 36.05 0.53 13.03
N ARG A 49 34.82 1.00 12.78
CA ARG A 49 34.36 1.57 11.50
C ARG A 49 33.98 3.03 11.70
N ILE A 50 34.36 3.88 10.75
CA ILE A 50 33.98 5.29 10.74
C ILE A 50 33.17 5.57 9.47
N ILE A 51 32.03 6.24 9.62
CA ILE A 51 31.18 6.73 8.54
C ILE A 51 31.16 8.26 8.65
N GLU A 52 31.68 8.96 7.64
CA GLU A 52 31.60 10.41 7.57
C GLU A 52 30.29 10.81 6.87
N ALA A 53 29.39 11.46 7.60
CA ALA A 53 28.08 11.86 7.08
C ALA A 53 28.09 13.22 6.38
N GLU A 54 29.14 14.01 6.53
CA GLU A 54 29.37 15.28 5.81
C GLU A 54 28.18 16.26 5.85
N GLY A 55 27.44 16.29 6.95
CA GLY A 55 26.24 17.13 7.12
C GLY A 55 24.97 16.56 6.54
N GLN A 56 24.97 15.33 6.04
CA GLN A 56 23.76 14.62 5.64
C GLN A 56 22.79 14.49 6.82
N TRP A 57 21.52 14.30 6.51
CA TRP A 57 20.49 14.02 7.50
C TRP A 57 20.61 12.58 7.99
N LEU A 58 20.73 12.41 9.30
CA LEU A 58 20.68 11.12 9.95
C LEU A 58 19.40 11.04 10.78
N MET A 59 18.66 9.97 10.61
CA MET A 59 17.41 9.75 11.34
C MET A 59 17.21 8.26 11.65
N PRO A 60 16.28 7.90 12.56
CA PRO A 60 15.88 6.51 12.74
C PRO A 60 15.39 5.93 11.41
N GLY A 61 15.55 4.63 11.22
CA GLY A 61 14.99 3.94 10.07
C GLY A 61 13.48 4.18 9.94
N LEU A 62 13.01 4.35 8.70
CA LEU A 62 11.62 4.68 8.40
C LEU A 62 10.72 3.45 8.58
N LEU A 63 9.46 3.69 8.96
CA LEU A 63 8.44 2.67 9.07
C LEU A 63 7.50 2.73 7.85
N ASP A 64 7.28 1.57 7.21
CA ASP A 64 6.16 1.36 6.31
C ASP A 64 5.03 0.67 7.08
N ILE A 65 3.97 1.41 7.39
CA ILE A 65 2.87 0.96 8.26
C ILE A 65 1.79 0.18 7.53
N HIS A 66 1.93 0.04 6.21
CA HIS A 66 0.97 -0.69 5.39
C HIS A 66 1.68 -1.32 4.20
N THR A 67 1.85 -2.63 4.26
CA THR A 67 2.50 -3.39 3.18
C THR A 67 1.76 -4.70 2.91
N HIS A 68 2.03 -5.29 1.75
CA HIS A 68 1.64 -6.63 1.34
C HIS A 68 2.86 -7.50 1.05
N LEU A 69 3.93 -7.30 1.84
CA LEU A 69 5.19 -8.02 1.75
C LEU A 69 5.14 -9.40 2.42
N ASP A 70 3.99 -9.80 2.95
CA ASP A 70 3.72 -11.11 3.58
C ASP A 70 4.20 -12.29 2.74
N LEU A 71 4.17 -12.12 1.42
CA LEU A 71 4.51 -13.16 0.46
C LEU A 71 5.93 -13.03 -0.07
N GLU A 72 6.41 -11.79 -0.23
CA GLU A 72 7.76 -11.53 -0.74
C GLU A 72 8.84 -11.89 0.29
N VAL A 73 8.57 -11.67 1.58
CA VAL A 73 9.56 -11.82 2.66
C VAL A 73 10.13 -13.23 2.76
N ASP A 74 9.36 -14.25 2.42
CA ASP A 74 9.82 -15.64 2.46
C ASP A 74 10.65 -16.04 1.24
N LEU A 75 10.50 -15.32 0.14
CA LEU A 75 11.29 -15.52 -1.07
C LEU A 75 12.56 -14.66 -1.08
N GLU A 76 12.48 -13.44 -0.61
CA GLU A 76 13.58 -12.48 -0.54
C GLU A 76 13.60 -11.74 0.82
N PRO A 77 14.05 -12.41 1.90
CA PRO A 77 13.97 -11.88 3.27
C PRO A 77 14.69 -10.55 3.49
N GLY A 78 15.63 -10.20 2.62
CA GLY A 78 16.29 -8.90 2.60
C GLY A 78 15.37 -7.73 2.29
N LEU A 79 14.27 -7.96 1.58
CA LEU A 79 13.31 -6.95 1.11
C LEU A 79 14.01 -5.71 0.51
N PRO A 80 14.84 -5.89 -0.53
CA PRO A 80 15.75 -4.83 -1.02
C PRO A 80 15.01 -3.60 -1.53
N GLU A 81 13.84 -3.75 -2.16
CA GLU A 81 13.12 -2.59 -2.72
C GLU A 81 12.62 -1.62 -1.64
N VAL A 82 12.31 -2.08 -0.43
CA VAL A 82 11.95 -1.16 0.68
C VAL A 82 13.17 -0.64 1.42
N VAL A 83 14.19 -1.49 1.62
CA VAL A 83 15.42 -1.12 2.34
C VAL A 83 16.18 0.02 1.64
N ARG A 84 16.30 -0.01 0.30
CA ARG A 84 16.97 1.06 -0.45
C ARG A 84 16.37 2.46 -0.26
N HIS A 85 15.11 2.54 0.18
CA HIS A 85 14.40 3.79 0.48
C HIS A 85 14.49 4.20 1.96
N GLY A 86 15.31 3.50 2.75
CA GLY A 86 15.48 3.80 4.18
C GLY A 86 14.44 3.17 5.09
N THR A 87 13.57 2.30 4.58
CA THR A 87 12.61 1.56 5.39
C THR A 87 13.30 0.40 6.09
N THR A 88 13.27 0.41 7.42
CA THR A 88 13.87 -0.63 8.27
C THR A 88 12.84 -1.40 9.09
N THR A 89 11.57 -1.02 8.99
CA THR A 89 10.46 -1.71 9.64
C THR A 89 9.25 -1.70 8.70
N VAL A 90 8.64 -2.88 8.50
CA VAL A 90 7.45 -3.06 7.68
C VAL A 90 6.34 -3.72 8.49
N LEU A 91 5.08 -3.31 8.25
CA LEU A 91 3.91 -3.93 8.87
C LEU A 91 3.13 -4.71 7.82
N VAL A 92 2.91 -6.01 8.09
CA VAL A 92 2.25 -6.96 7.18
C VAL A 92 0.92 -7.46 7.76
N GLY A 93 0.14 -8.20 6.97
CA GLY A 93 -1.19 -8.66 7.36
C GLY A 93 -2.25 -7.57 7.24
N ASN A 94 -2.05 -6.57 6.39
CA ASN A 94 -2.99 -5.48 6.14
C ASN A 94 -4.18 -5.92 5.27
N CYS A 95 -5.19 -5.07 5.12
CA CYS A 95 -6.37 -5.28 4.27
C CYS A 95 -7.07 -6.64 4.47
N SER A 96 -6.93 -7.24 5.65
CA SER A 96 -7.51 -8.56 5.95
C SER A 96 -6.84 -9.73 5.20
N LEU A 97 -5.64 -9.54 4.65
CA LEU A 97 -4.88 -10.52 3.89
C LEU A 97 -3.54 -10.82 4.58
N GLY A 98 -3.08 -12.07 4.51
CA GLY A 98 -1.80 -12.49 5.09
C GLY A 98 -1.68 -14.01 5.22
N THR A 99 -0.58 -14.50 5.75
CA THR A 99 -0.19 -15.91 5.75
C THR A 99 -0.07 -16.53 7.15
N CYS A 100 -0.43 -15.79 8.21
CA CYS A 100 -0.13 -16.19 9.59
C CYS A 100 -0.78 -17.51 10.08
N PHE A 101 -1.76 -18.04 9.36
CA PHE A 101 -2.37 -19.36 9.63
C PHE A 101 -1.86 -20.47 8.69
N GLY A 102 -0.79 -20.22 7.93
CA GLY A 102 -0.26 -21.18 6.99
C GLY A 102 -1.04 -21.26 5.67
N LYS A 103 -0.98 -22.41 5.00
CA LYS A 103 -1.56 -22.56 3.64
C LYS A 103 -3.09 -22.61 3.60
N GLN A 104 -3.75 -23.05 4.66
CA GLN A 104 -5.21 -23.15 4.80
C GLN A 104 -5.91 -23.87 3.61
N LEU A 105 -5.27 -24.90 3.06
CA LEU A 105 -5.77 -25.60 1.87
C LEU A 105 -7.14 -26.25 2.12
N GLU A 106 -8.09 -25.98 1.23
CA GLU A 106 -9.40 -26.66 1.14
C GLU A 106 -9.47 -27.45 -0.17
N GLY A 107 -9.10 -28.72 -0.13
CA GLY A 107 -8.88 -29.53 -1.33
C GLY A 107 -7.68 -28.99 -2.14
N GLU A 108 -7.92 -28.64 -3.41
CA GLU A 108 -6.93 -28.01 -4.29
C GLU A 108 -6.98 -26.46 -4.22
N GLN A 109 -7.96 -25.89 -3.51
CA GLN A 109 -8.12 -24.45 -3.40
C GLN A 109 -7.17 -23.87 -2.34
N ASN A 110 -6.55 -22.74 -2.69
CA ASN A 110 -5.70 -22.00 -1.79
C ASN A 110 -6.31 -20.62 -1.53
N PRO A 111 -6.88 -20.38 -0.34
CA PRO A 111 -7.53 -19.12 -0.01
C PRO A 111 -6.61 -17.90 -0.13
N ILE A 112 -5.29 -18.06 0.08
CA ILE A 112 -4.30 -16.98 -0.07
C ILE A 112 -4.23 -16.57 -1.54
N VAL A 113 -4.02 -17.51 -2.46
CA VAL A 113 -3.98 -17.22 -3.91
C VAL A 113 -5.32 -16.64 -4.36
N ASP A 114 -6.43 -17.17 -3.88
CA ASP A 114 -7.78 -16.73 -4.26
C ASP A 114 -8.06 -15.28 -3.85
N CYS A 115 -7.66 -14.89 -2.64
CA CYS A 115 -7.85 -13.53 -2.14
C CYS A 115 -6.85 -12.54 -2.75
N PHE A 116 -5.55 -12.84 -2.74
CA PHE A 116 -4.52 -11.90 -3.16
C PHE A 116 -4.54 -11.59 -4.66
N THR A 117 -4.90 -12.55 -5.52
CA THR A 117 -4.86 -12.37 -6.98
C THR A 117 -5.63 -11.13 -7.44
N ARG A 118 -6.85 -10.92 -6.95
CA ARG A 118 -7.70 -9.82 -7.39
C ARG A 118 -7.66 -8.62 -6.45
N VAL A 119 -7.48 -8.85 -5.16
CA VAL A 119 -7.38 -7.73 -4.20
C VAL A 119 -6.11 -6.94 -4.46
N GLU A 120 -4.96 -7.63 -4.58
CA GLU A 120 -3.65 -6.99 -4.74
C GLU A 120 -3.12 -7.01 -6.19
N ASN A 121 -3.91 -7.52 -7.13
CA ASN A 121 -3.55 -7.66 -8.55
C ASN A 121 -2.17 -8.34 -8.75
N ILE A 122 -1.90 -9.40 -8.00
CA ILE A 122 -0.69 -10.19 -8.11
C ILE A 122 -0.97 -11.42 -8.98
N PRO A 123 -0.17 -11.69 -10.02
CA PRO A 123 -0.38 -12.87 -10.88
C PRO A 123 -0.33 -14.19 -10.09
N LYS A 124 -1.25 -15.11 -10.38
CA LYS A 124 -1.33 -16.43 -9.71
C LYS A 124 -0.02 -17.21 -9.69
N PRO A 125 0.78 -17.26 -10.78
CA PRO A 125 2.08 -17.96 -10.74
C PRO A 125 3.07 -17.36 -9.73
N VAL A 126 3.05 -16.03 -9.53
CA VAL A 126 3.87 -15.35 -8.51
C VAL A 126 3.40 -15.75 -7.11
N LEU A 127 2.08 -15.67 -6.87
CA LEU A 127 1.48 -16.07 -5.60
C LEU A 127 1.73 -17.53 -5.25
N GLN A 128 1.67 -18.42 -6.24
CA GLN A 128 1.93 -19.85 -6.02
C GLN A 128 3.35 -20.08 -5.50
N LYS A 129 4.36 -19.41 -6.08
CA LYS A 129 5.75 -19.49 -5.57
C LYS A 129 5.85 -19.06 -4.11
N CYS A 130 5.20 -17.93 -3.77
CA CYS A 130 5.18 -17.43 -2.41
C CYS A 130 4.52 -18.42 -1.44
N VAL A 131 3.37 -18.97 -1.82
CA VAL A 131 2.63 -19.93 -0.98
C VAL A 131 3.38 -21.25 -0.83
N ASP A 132 4.13 -21.68 -1.84
CA ASP A 132 4.95 -22.90 -1.76
C ASP A 132 6.03 -22.77 -0.68
N ALA A 133 6.52 -21.57 -0.40
CA ALA A 133 7.47 -21.29 0.68
C ALA A 133 6.84 -21.39 2.09
N VAL A 134 5.52 -21.30 2.22
CA VAL A 134 4.82 -21.37 3.52
C VAL A 134 4.97 -22.77 4.14
N HIS A 135 5.58 -22.86 5.33
CA HIS A 135 5.85 -24.11 6.04
C HIS A 135 5.34 -24.13 7.49
N TRP A 136 4.85 -23.00 8.00
CA TRP A 136 4.21 -22.89 9.31
C TRP A 136 2.72 -23.22 9.24
N SER A 137 2.09 -23.48 10.40
CA SER A 137 0.69 -23.88 10.51
C SER A 137 -0.13 -23.06 11.51
N ASP A 138 0.52 -22.18 12.26
CA ASP A 138 -0.14 -21.37 13.28
C ASP A 138 0.58 -20.02 13.50
N THR A 139 -0.05 -19.16 14.27
CA THR A 139 0.41 -17.79 14.52
C THR A 139 1.72 -17.71 15.30
N ALA A 140 2.01 -18.67 16.17
CA ALA A 140 3.28 -18.70 16.91
C ALA A 140 4.44 -19.08 15.97
N ALA A 141 4.28 -20.20 15.24
CA ALA A 141 5.27 -20.67 14.29
C ALA A 141 5.54 -19.62 13.20
N TYR A 142 4.54 -18.85 12.77
CA TYR A 142 4.72 -17.74 11.83
C TYR A 142 5.64 -16.65 12.39
N LEU A 143 5.46 -16.22 13.64
CA LEU A 143 6.37 -15.22 14.22
C LEU A 143 7.77 -15.76 14.49
N ASP A 144 7.88 -17.03 14.84
CA ASP A 144 9.15 -17.64 15.20
C ASP A 144 10.03 -17.91 13.97
N HIS A 145 9.45 -18.24 12.80
CA HIS A 145 10.22 -18.53 11.59
C HIS A 145 11.06 -17.34 11.09
N PHE A 146 10.66 -16.09 11.42
CA PHE A 146 11.46 -14.91 11.07
C PHE A 146 12.84 -14.87 11.74
N ALA A 147 13.07 -15.65 12.80
CA ALA A 147 14.38 -15.80 13.39
C ALA A 147 15.29 -16.75 12.60
N ASP A 148 14.70 -17.60 11.76
CA ASP A 148 15.40 -18.65 11.02
C ASP A 148 15.77 -18.24 9.59
N ILE A 149 15.28 -17.08 9.12
CA ILE A 149 15.56 -16.54 7.78
C ILE A 149 16.49 -15.33 7.88
N PRO A 150 17.24 -14.99 6.83
CA PRO A 150 18.12 -13.80 6.82
C PRO A 150 17.31 -12.51 6.63
N LEU A 151 16.43 -12.21 7.59
CA LEU A 151 15.51 -11.09 7.57
C LEU A 151 16.27 -9.77 7.57
N GLY A 152 16.00 -8.91 6.58
CA GLY A 152 16.58 -7.56 6.47
C GLY A 152 15.91 -6.58 7.43
N PRO A 153 14.75 -6.00 7.08
CA PRO A 153 14.02 -5.08 7.98
C PRO A 153 13.29 -5.83 9.09
N ASN A 154 12.93 -5.11 10.15
CA ASN A 154 12.01 -5.63 11.16
C ASN A 154 10.61 -5.80 10.57
N ILE A 155 9.85 -6.75 11.11
CA ILE A 155 8.49 -7.05 10.65
C ILE A 155 7.50 -7.03 11.81
N GLY A 156 6.40 -6.31 11.67
CA GLY A 156 5.26 -6.34 12.60
C GLY A 156 4.04 -6.92 11.89
N VAL A 157 3.26 -7.77 12.58
CA VAL A 157 2.20 -8.57 11.94
C VAL A 157 0.82 -8.27 12.52
N PHE A 158 -0.19 -8.08 11.64
CA PHE A 158 -1.60 -8.13 12.01
C PHE A 158 -2.18 -9.52 11.79
N VAL A 159 -3.24 -9.84 12.53
CA VAL A 159 -4.10 -11.01 12.23
C VAL A 159 -5.12 -10.61 11.17
N PRO A 160 -5.07 -11.19 9.95
CA PRO A 160 -6.04 -10.89 8.91
C PRO A 160 -7.39 -11.56 9.21
N HIS A 161 -8.45 -10.79 9.31
CA HIS A 161 -9.79 -11.32 9.63
C HIS A 161 -10.33 -12.28 8.57
N THR A 162 -10.02 -12.03 7.28
CA THR A 162 -10.32 -12.98 6.19
C THR A 162 -9.75 -14.35 6.50
N MET A 163 -8.45 -14.43 6.84
CA MET A 163 -7.77 -15.68 7.10
C MET A 163 -8.22 -16.32 8.43
N LEU A 164 -8.56 -15.51 9.44
CA LEU A 164 -9.15 -16.00 10.69
C LEU A 164 -10.53 -16.66 10.45
N ARG A 165 -11.37 -16.09 9.58
CA ARG A 165 -12.65 -16.69 9.19
C ARG A 165 -12.44 -18.00 8.41
N VAL A 166 -11.50 -18.01 7.47
CA VAL A 166 -11.15 -19.21 6.69
C VAL A 166 -10.62 -20.32 7.60
N GLU A 167 -9.77 -19.99 8.56
CA GLU A 167 -9.19 -20.94 9.52
C GLU A 167 -10.26 -21.69 10.33
N VAL A 168 -11.34 -20.99 10.68
CA VAL A 168 -12.38 -21.57 11.56
C VAL A 168 -13.54 -22.14 10.78
N MET A 169 -13.90 -21.55 9.65
CA MET A 169 -15.13 -21.90 8.90
C MET A 169 -14.85 -22.58 7.54
N GLY A 170 -13.60 -22.52 7.03
CA GLY A 170 -13.29 -22.79 5.63
C GLY A 170 -13.73 -21.65 4.70
N LEU A 171 -13.18 -21.63 3.48
CA LEU A 171 -13.45 -20.55 2.51
C LEU A 171 -14.94 -20.49 2.14
N ARG A 172 -15.53 -21.62 1.78
CA ARG A 172 -16.92 -21.71 1.31
C ARG A 172 -17.92 -21.19 2.33
N ASP A 173 -17.82 -21.63 3.57
CA ASP A 173 -18.75 -21.23 4.63
C ASP A 173 -18.53 -19.78 5.05
N SER A 174 -17.29 -19.32 5.05
CA SER A 174 -16.93 -17.95 5.40
C SER A 174 -17.50 -16.87 4.47
N ILE A 175 -17.88 -17.24 3.23
CA ILE A 175 -18.50 -16.34 2.23
C ILE A 175 -20.01 -16.59 2.03
N SER A 176 -20.60 -17.54 2.75
CA SER A 176 -22.00 -17.94 2.53
C SER A 176 -22.91 -17.77 3.75
N ARG A 177 -22.36 -17.80 4.97
CA ARG A 177 -23.12 -17.71 6.21
C ARG A 177 -22.38 -16.97 7.33
N ALA A 178 -23.12 -16.61 8.35
CA ALA A 178 -22.53 -16.14 9.61
C ALA A 178 -21.89 -17.31 10.39
N PRO A 179 -20.88 -17.05 11.23
CA PRO A 179 -20.32 -18.06 12.12
C PRO A 179 -21.37 -18.49 13.16
N THR A 180 -21.32 -19.74 13.56
CA THR A 180 -22.03 -20.24 14.75
C THR A 180 -21.37 -19.68 16.01
N GLU A 181 -22.05 -19.80 17.17
CA GLU A 181 -21.47 -19.37 18.46
C GLU A 181 -20.16 -20.10 18.80
N VAL A 182 -20.03 -21.38 18.43
CA VAL A 182 -18.83 -22.19 18.64
C VAL A 182 -17.68 -21.68 17.75
N GLU A 183 -17.96 -21.41 16.49
CA GLU A 183 -16.99 -20.88 15.53
C GLU A 183 -16.54 -19.47 15.95
N LEU A 184 -17.47 -18.61 16.37
CA LEU A 184 -17.14 -17.27 16.82
C LEU A 184 -16.30 -17.28 18.10
N ALA A 185 -16.61 -18.16 19.05
CA ALA A 185 -15.79 -18.36 20.25
C ALA A 185 -14.39 -18.89 19.90
N ARG A 186 -14.26 -19.75 18.88
CA ARG A 186 -12.97 -20.22 18.38
C ARG A 186 -12.15 -19.09 17.75
N MET A 187 -12.79 -18.22 16.93
CA MET A 187 -12.13 -17.01 16.39
C MET A 187 -11.63 -16.08 17.50
N GLU A 188 -12.46 -15.84 18.54
CA GLU A 188 -12.06 -15.03 19.71
C GLU A 188 -10.84 -15.65 20.41
N ALA A 189 -10.79 -16.97 20.58
CA ALA A 189 -9.69 -17.66 21.23
C ALA A 189 -8.38 -17.54 20.42
N LEU A 190 -8.43 -17.83 19.10
CA LEU A 190 -7.26 -17.71 18.21
C LEU A 190 -6.75 -16.26 18.13
N LEU A 191 -7.66 -15.30 18.04
CA LEU A 191 -7.31 -13.89 18.02
C LEU A 191 -6.68 -13.47 19.35
N ALA A 192 -7.21 -13.94 20.48
CA ALA A 192 -6.66 -13.68 21.80
C ALA A 192 -5.24 -14.24 21.95
N GLU A 193 -5.03 -15.47 21.53
CA GLU A 193 -3.74 -16.13 21.52
C GLU A 193 -2.70 -15.36 20.69
N ALA A 194 -3.06 -14.96 19.46
CA ALA A 194 -2.19 -14.16 18.60
C ALA A 194 -1.83 -12.80 19.25
N MET A 195 -2.79 -12.11 19.88
CA MET A 195 -2.48 -10.87 20.60
C MET A 195 -1.52 -11.10 21.77
N ASP A 196 -1.66 -12.21 22.49
CA ASP A 196 -0.79 -12.59 23.62
C ASP A 196 0.63 -13.00 23.13
N GLN A 197 0.75 -13.49 21.89
CA GLN A 197 2.03 -13.75 21.20
C GLN A 197 2.72 -12.46 20.71
N GLY A 198 2.03 -11.31 20.68
CA GLY A 198 2.58 -10.01 20.31
C GLY A 198 2.18 -9.48 18.93
N TYR A 199 1.15 -10.03 18.30
CA TYR A 199 0.58 -9.45 17.08
C TYR A 199 0.08 -8.02 17.35
N LEU A 200 0.17 -7.16 16.32
CA LEU A 200 -0.17 -5.73 16.41
C LEU A 200 -1.67 -5.48 16.63
N GLY A 201 -2.50 -6.42 16.18
CA GLY A 201 -3.92 -6.29 16.20
C GLY A 201 -4.59 -7.12 15.11
N MET A 202 -5.78 -6.71 14.70
CA MET A 202 -6.56 -7.38 13.64
C MET A 202 -6.78 -6.44 12.47
N SER A 203 -6.60 -6.94 11.25
CA SER A 203 -6.93 -6.21 10.03
C SER A 203 -8.26 -6.67 9.43
N THR A 204 -9.01 -5.72 8.85
CA THR A 204 -10.28 -5.96 8.16
C THR A 204 -10.36 -5.15 6.87
N ASP A 205 -11.22 -5.58 5.94
CA ASP A 205 -11.47 -4.87 4.69
C ASP A 205 -12.96 -4.61 4.45
N GLY A 206 -13.28 -3.41 3.94
CA GLY A 206 -14.63 -2.96 3.62
C GLY A 206 -14.78 -2.41 2.20
N LEU A 207 -13.76 -2.54 1.33
CA LEU A 207 -13.83 -2.05 -0.04
C LEU A 207 -14.65 -3.00 -0.92
N PRO A 208 -15.72 -2.52 -1.59
CA PRO A 208 -16.73 -3.38 -2.21
C PRO A 208 -16.25 -4.10 -3.47
N PHE A 209 -15.07 -3.78 -3.97
CA PHE A 209 -14.48 -4.32 -5.19
C PHE A 209 -13.36 -5.35 -4.93
N HIS A 210 -13.22 -5.83 -3.68
CA HIS A 210 -12.29 -6.90 -3.34
C HIS A 210 -12.99 -8.27 -3.47
N TYR A 211 -12.74 -8.93 -4.62
CA TYR A 211 -13.37 -10.20 -4.98
C TYR A 211 -12.37 -11.35 -4.93
N LEU A 212 -12.93 -12.59 -4.84
CA LEU A 212 -12.17 -13.82 -5.01
C LEU A 212 -11.83 -14.06 -6.49
N ALA A 213 -10.73 -14.78 -6.73
CA ALA A 213 -10.18 -14.97 -8.08
C ALA A 213 -10.55 -16.31 -8.72
N ASN A 214 -10.91 -17.33 -7.93
CA ASN A 214 -11.09 -18.68 -8.43
C ASN A 214 -12.58 -19.06 -8.58
N ALA A 215 -12.89 -19.78 -9.66
CA ALA A 215 -14.20 -20.39 -9.81
C ALA A 215 -14.45 -21.45 -8.69
N PRO A 216 -15.68 -21.58 -8.19
CA PRO A 216 -16.90 -20.92 -8.65
C PRO A 216 -17.20 -19.58 -7.97
N HIS A 217 -16.26 -18.99 -7.23
CA HIS A 217 -16.50 -17.86 -6.32
C HIS A 217 -16.06 -16.51 -6.86
N THR A 218 -15.79 -16.37 -8.15
CA THR A 218 -15.29 -15.12 -8.78
C THR A 218 -16.25 -13.92 -8.66
N ASP A 219 -17.52 -14.16 -8.32
CA ASP A 219 -18.55 -13.16 -8.01
C ASP A 219 -18.66 -12.83 -6.52
N LYS A 220 -17.89 -13.51 -5.67
CA LYS A 220 -17.92 -13.33 -4.21
C LYS A 220 -16.79 -12.42 -3.76
N ARG A 221 -17.10 -11.59 -2.76
CA ARG A 221 -16.13 -10.77 -2.05
C ARG A 221 -15.32 -11.62 -1.06
N ILE A 222 -14.20 -11.07 -0.59
CA ILE A 222 -13.36 -11.74 0.40
C ILE A 222 -14.11 -11.94 1.74
N PRO A 223 -13.79 -12.97 2.52
CA PRO A 223 -14.55 -13.42 3.72
C PRO A 223 -14.84 -12.35 4.76
N THR A 224 -13.93 -11.39 5.01
CA THR A 224 -14.14 -10.33 6.01
C THR A 224 -15.39 -9.47 5.74
N GLN A 225 -15.82 -9.34 4.48
CA GLN A 225 -16.97 -8.50 4.10
C GLN A 225 -18.33 -9.14 4.42
N TYR A 226 -18.34 -10.41 4.76
CA TYR A 226 -19.54 -11.14 5.21
C TYR A 226 -19.75 -11.07 6.73
N ALA A 227 -18.81 -10.42 7.45
CA ALA A 227 -18.91 -10.30 8.89
C ALA A 227 -20.10 -9.43 9.33
N SER A 228 -20.83 -9.93 10.33
CA SER A 228 -21.89 -9.17 10.97
C SER A 228 -21.32 -8.09 11.93
N PHE A 229 -22.11 -7.07 12.24
CA PHE A 229 -21.74 -6.10 13.28
C PHE A 229 -21.49 -6.77 14.63
N GLY A 230 -22.26 -7.83 14.96
CA GLY A 230 -22.10 -8.60 16.20
C GLY A 230 -20.75 -9.31 16.27
N GLU A 231 -20.34 -9.98 15.18
CA GLU A 231 -19.04 -10.60 15.04
C GLU A 231 -17.91 -9.58 15.22
N MET A 232 -17.95 -8.48 14.46
CA MET A 232 -16.96 -7.41 14.56
C MET A 232 -16.86 -6.82 15.98
N LYS A 233 -17.99 -6.58 16.63
CA LYS A 233 -18.01 -6.07 18.01
C LYS A 233 -17.30 -7.01 18.98
N ARG A 234 -17.49 -8.34 18.85
CA ARG A 234 -16.87 -9.34 19.71
C ARG A 234 -15.37 -9.45 19.48
N LEU A 235 -14.95 -9.57 18.22
CA LEU A 235 -13.53 -9.67 17.87
C LEU A 235 -12.77 -8.39 18.23
N LEU A 236 -13.34 -7.22 17.93
CA LEU A 236 -12.72 -5.94 18.31
C LEU A 236 -12.70 -5.71 19.83
N LYS A 237 -13.55 -6.41 20.60
CA LYS A 237 -13.42 -6.42 22.05
C LYS A 237 -12.14 -7.15 22.49
N VAL A 238 -11.77 -8.25 21.84
CA VAL A 238 -10.52 -8.97 22.12
C VAL A 238 -9.32 -8.08 21.86
N VAL A 239 -9.30 -7.39 20.71
CA VAL A 239 -8.23 -6.44 20.31
C VAL A 239 -8.12 -5.28 21.30
N ARG A 240 -9.26 -4.68 21.68
CA ARG A 240 -9.36 -3.57 22.64
C ARG A 240 -8.84 -3.93 24.01
N ASP A 241 -9.24 -5.09 24.54
CA ASP A 241 -8.90 -5.52 25.89
C ASP A 241 -7.38 -5.69 26.07
N ARG A 242 -6.67 -6.00 24.97
CA ARG A 242 -5.22 -6.16 24.93
C ARG A 242 -4.45 -4.92 24.45
N ASP A 243 -5.12 -3.79 24.30
CA ASP A 243 -4.54 -2.52 23.82
C ASP A 243 -3.89 -2.62 22.43
N ARG A 244 -4.42 -3.47 21.58
CA ARG A 244 -3.95 -3.68 20.19
C ARG A 244 -4.71 -2.78 19.21
N VAL A 245 -4.33 -2.82 17.95
CA VAL A 245 -4.82 -1.94 16.90
C VAL A 245 -5.82 -2.66 15.99
N TRP A 246 -6.89 -1.99 15.66
CA TRP A 246 -7.73 -2.36 14.53
C TRP A 246 -7.27 -1.61 13.27
N GLN A 247 -6.71 -2.34 12.30
CA GLN A 247 -6.43 -1.82 10.97
C GLN A 247 -7.65 -2.10 10.07
N THR A 248 -8.06 -1.14 9.24
CA THR A 248 -9.24 -1.33 8.39
C THR A 248 -9.24 -0.47 7.14
N THR A 249 -9.89 -0.95 6.08
CA THR A 249 -10.37 -0.12 4.99
C THR A 249 -11.84 0.30 5.25
N PRO A 250 -12.27 1.47 4.79
CA PRO A 250 -13.64 1.93 5.08
C PRO A 250 -14.70 1.18 4.27
N ILE A 251 -15.89 0.98 4.84
CA ILE A 251 -17.07 0.54 4.12
C ILE A 251 -17.63 1.74 3.36
N ILE A 252 -17.30 1.86 2.06
CA ILE A 252 -17.69 3.04 1.25
C ILE A 252 -19.06 2.89 0.58
N GLU A 253 -19.48 1.67 0.28
CA GLU A 253 -20.76 1.36 -0.38
C GLU A 253 -21.96 1.83 0.44
N HIS A 254 -21.92 1.63 1.76
CA HIS A 254 -22.92 2.05 2.72
C HIS A 254 -22.35 3.02 3.75
N ARG A 255 -22.25 4.29 3.39
CA ARG A 255 -21.61 5.34 4.21
C ARG A 255 -22.07 5.37 5.67
N ALA A 256 -23.40 5.25 5.91
CA ALA A 256 -23.94 5.21 7.26
C ALA A 256 -23.47 4.00 8.06
N ARG A 257 -23.39 2.83 7.42
CA ARG A 257 -22.85 1.60 8.03
C ARG A 257 -21.35 1.77 8.34
N GLY A 258 -20.58 2.33 7.40
CA GLY A 258 -19.15 2.62 7.61
C GLY A 258 -18.92 3.54 8.82
N LEU A 259 -19.67 4.63 8.94
CA LEU A 259 -19.59 5.52 10.08
C LEU A 259 -19.98 4.82 11.41
N LEU A 260 -21.00 3.95 11.37
CA LEU A 260 -21.40 3.16 12.55
C LEU A 260 -20.28 2.21 13.00
N TYR A 261 -19.58 1.57 12.05
CA TYR A 261 -18.45 0.69 12.38
C TYR A 261 -17.32 1.46 13.06
N PHE A 262 -17.00 2.67 12.59
CA PHE A 262 -15.97 3.49 13.25
C PHE A 262 -16.35 3.90 14.69
N LEU A 263 -17.63 3.93 15.07
CA LEU A 263 -18.01 4.13 16.46
C LEU A 263 -17.56 3.00 17.39
N LEU A 264 -17.25 1.80 16.84
CA LEU A 264 -16.64 0.72 17.60
C LEU A 264 -15.30 1.11 18.25
N THR A 265 -14.65 2.19 17.80
CA THR A 265 -13.41 2.69 18.43
C THR A 265 -13.67 3.42 19.74
N SER A 266 -14.91 3.86 19.98
CA SER A 266 -15.27 4.75 21.07
C SER A 266 -15.13 4.09 22.46
N GLY A 267 -14.27 4.65 23.28
CA GLY A 267 -14.18 4.26 24.69
C GLY A 267 -15.41 4.66 25.51
N ARG A 268 -16.14 5.69 25.06
CA ARG A 268 -17.39 6.10 25.73
C ARG A 268 -18.51 5.08 25.57
N LEU A 269 -18.60 4.46 24.38
CA LEU A 269 -19.65 3.49 24.06
C LEU A 269 -19.28 2.07 24.45
N PHE A 270 -17.98 1.73 24.48
CA PHE A 270 -17.51 0.35 24.63
C PHE A 270 -16.53 0.16 25.80
N GLY A 271 -16.45 1.11 26.74
CA GLY A 271 -15.70 1.03 27.99
C GLY A 271 -14.22 1.44 27.86
N LYS A 272 -13.46 0.90 26.92
CA LYS A 272 -12.05 1.24 26.64
C LYS A 272 -11.91 1.71 25.19
N THR A 273 -11.04 2.69 24.96
CA THR A 273 -10.71 3.18 23.63
C THR A 273 -10.03 2.07 22.83
N LEU A 274 -10.35 1.96 21.54
CA LEU A 274 -9.68 1.08 20.58
C LEU A 274 -8.84 1.93 19.63
N LYS A 275 -7.55 1.66 19.57
CA LYS A 275 -6.66 2.24 18.55
C LYS A 275 -7.07 1.74 17.17
N THR A 276 -7.25 2.64 16.21
CA THR A 276 -7.72 2.29 14.87
C THR A 276 -6.88 3.01 13.81
N SER A 277 -6.30 2.24 12.91
CA SER A 277 -5.59 2.70 11.72
C SER A 277 -6.43 2.40 10.49
N ALA A 278 -6.89 3.41 9.77
CA ALA A 278 -7.82 3.25 8.66
C ALA A 278 -7.26 3.80 7.35
N LEU A 279 -7.50 3.13 6.21
CA LEU A 279 -7.26 3.70 4.88
C LEU A 279 -8.34 4.72 4.56
N THR A 280 -8.12 5.78 3.82
CA THR A 280 -6.86 6.51 3.67
C THR A 280 -7.18 8.01 3.57
N ALA A 281 -6.33 8.85 4.11
CA ALA A 281 -6.40 10.31 3.95
C ALA A 281 -5.62 10.72 2.70
N VAL A 282 -6.30 10.77 1.54
CA VAL A 282 -5.76 11.22 0.25
C VAL A 282 -6.70 12.21 -0.41
N ARG A 283 -6.17 13.08 -1.24
CA ARG A 283 -6.96 14.03 -2.02
C ARG A 283 -7.42 13.36 -3.33
N LEU A 284 -8.57 12.67 -3.27
CA LEU A 284 -9.16 12.03 -4.45
C LEU A 284 -9.43 13.07 -5.55
N VAL A 285 -9.08 12.74 -6.80
CA VAL A 285 -9.29 13.62 -7.96
C VAL A 285 -10.78 13.91 -8.18
N LEU A 286 -11.64 12.91 -7.97
CA LEU A 286 -13.09 13.04 -8.16
C LEU A 286 -13.84 13.52 -6.89
N ALA A 287 -13.19 13.49 -5.72
CA ALA A 287 -13.77 13.87 -4.43
C ALA A 287 -12.75 14.60 -3.52
N PRO A 288 -12.25 15.79 -3.94
CA PRO A 288 -11.11 16.43 -3.26
C PRO A 288 -11.37 16.85 -1.80
N ASN A 289 -12.65 16.98 -1.42
CA ASN A 289 -13.05 17.32 -0.05
C ASN A 289 -13.31 16.10 0.84
N ALA A 290 -13.27 14.88 0.31
CA ALA A 290 -13.57 13.66 1.08
C ALA A 290 -12.63 13.50 2.27
N ALA A 291 -11.31 13.71 2.08
CA ALA A 291 -10.34 13.63 3.17
C ALA A 291 -10.67 14.58 4.32
N ARG A 292 -11.07 15.84 4.04
CA ARG A 292 -11.47 16.79 5.08
C ARG A 292 -12.69 16.31 5.86
N ALA A 293 -13.66 15.71 5.19
CA ALA A 293 -14.85 15.16 5.84
C ALA A 293 -14.49 13.98 6.75
N PHE A 294 -13.63 13.07 6.30
CA PHE A 294 -13.12 11.95 7.12
C PHE A 294 -12.32 12.43 8.32
N LEU A 295 -11.44 13.42 8.15
CA LEU A 295 -10.66 14.00 9.26
C LEU A 295 -11.55 14.74 10.25
N GLY A 296 -12.58 15.45 9.78
CA GLY A 296 -13.59 16.06 10.64
C GLY A 296 -14.36 15.02 11.46
N PHE A 297 -14.72 13.90 10.84
CA PHE A 297 -15.35 12.77 11.53
C PHE A 297 -14.38 12.12 12.55
N ALA A 298 -13.13 11.88 12.17
CA ALA A 298 -12.12 11.37 13.11
C ALA A 298 -11.94 12.31 14.31
N ALA A 299 -11.88 13.63 14.08
CA ALA A 299 -11.79 14.62 15.16
C ALA A 299 -13.00 14.56 16.12
N LEU A 300 -14.21 14.34 15.59
CA LEU A 300 -15.41 14.13 16.40
C LEU A 300 -15.31 12.85 17.23
N VAL A 301 -14.94 11.73 16.62
CA VAL A 301 -14.81 10.43 17.30
C VAL A 301 -13.69 10.47 18.34
N ASN A 302 -12.56 11.12 18.02
CA ASN A 302 -11.41 11.28 18.93
C ASN A 302 -11.64 12.34 20.02
N SER A 303 -12.77 13.05 19.99
CA SER A 303 -13.10 14.06 20.99
C SER A 303 -13.27 13.47 22.39
N ARG A 304 -13.24 14.35 23.42
CA ARG A 304 -13.52 13.97 24.82
C ARG A 304 -14.92 13.37 24.99
N LEU A 305 -15.86 13.67 24.08
CA LEU A 305 -17.22 13.15 24.12
C LEU A 305 -17.28 11.66 23.80
N LEU A 306 -16.62 11.22 22.72
CA LEU A 306 -16.66 9.82 22.24
C LEU A 306 -15.43 9.01 22.67
N LYS A 307 -14.29 9.66 22.98
CA LYS A 307 -13.03 9.01 23.42
C LYS A 307 -12.59 7.90 22.47
N GLY A 308 -12.63 8.17 21.16
CA GLY A 308 -12.06 7.30 20.15
C GLY A 308 -10.55 7.53 19.97
N ASN A 309 -9.93 6.71 19.12
CA ASN A 309 -8.53 6.86 18.70
C ASN A 309 -8.38 6.37 17.26
N ILE A 310 -8.95 7.14 16.30
CA ILE A 310 -8.88 6.83 14.85
C ILE A 310 -7.83 7.70 14.22
N HIS A 311 -6.94 7.08 13.45
CA HIS A 311 -6.00 7.75 12.58
C HIS A 311 -6.15 7.21 11.16
N PHE A 312 -6.30 8.11 10.18
CA PHE A 312 -6.29 7.72 8.78
C PHE A 312 -4.86 7.66 8.27
N GLN A 313 -4.50 6.57 7.60
CA GLN A 313 -3.21 6.44 6.94
C GLN A 313 -3.10 7.48 5.81
N ALA A 314 -1.99 8.18 5.71
CA ALA A 314 -1.78 9.24 4.73
C ALA A 314 -0.60 8.91 3.80
N LEU A 315 -0.85 9.05 2.49
CA LEU A 315 0.13 8.82 1.43
C LEU A 315 0.84 10.12 1.05
N GLY A 316 2.17 10.12 1.03
CA GLY A 316 2.98 11.28 0.69
C GLY A 316 3.11 11.53 -0.80
N THR A 317 3.00 10.49 -1.62
CA THR A 317 3.19 10.58 -3.07
C THR A 317 1.88 10.70 -3.84
N ASN A 318 1.98 10.98 -5.15
CA ASN A 318 0.85 10.92 -6.06
C ASN A 318 0.34 9.47 -6.18
N PHE A 319 -0.95 9.28 -5.92
CA PHE A 319 -1.61 8.00 -6.13
C PHE A 319 -1.92 7.82 -7.62
N ARG A 320 -0.96 7.26 -8.35
CA ARG A 320 -1.07 6.92 -9.75
C ARG A 320 -1.22 5.42 -9.92
N LEU A 321 -2.19 5.03 -10.74
CA LEU A 321 -2.44 3.64 -11.12
C LEU A 321 -2.13 3.42 -12.58
N TRP A 322 -1.41 2.34 -12.87
CA TRP A 322 -1.21 1.82 -14.22
C TRP A 322 -2.18 0.68 -14.50
N SER A 323 -2.64 0.58 -15.73
CA SER A 323 -3.26 -0.64 -16.22
C SER A 323 -2.18 -1.58 -16.74
N ASP A 324 -2.28 -2.86 -16.46
CA ASP A 324 -1.48 -3.90 -17.13
C ASP A 324 -2.33 -4.52 -18.23
N GLY A 325 -2.36 -3.87 -19.36
CA GLY A 325 -3.38 -4.10 -20.37
C GLY A 325 -4.77 -3.68 -19.86
N ILE A 326 -5.74 -4.59 -19.98
CA ILE A 326 -7.09 -4.35 -19.44
C ILE A 326 -7.20 -4.71 -17.93
N VAL A 327 -6.17 -5.33 -17.36
CA VAL A 327 -6.15 -5.64 -15.93
C VAL A 327 -5.72 -4.40 -15.16
N SER A 328 -6.61 -3.91 -14.31
CA SER A 328 -6.36 -2.72 -13.50
C SER A 328 -7.28 -2.70 -12.30
N PRO A 329 -6.80 -2.31 -11.09
CA PRO A 329 -7.65 -2.08 -9.92
C PRO A 329 -8.81 -1.11 -10.22
N LEU A 330 -8.60 -0.18 -11.15
CA LEU A 330 -9.62 0.78 -11.60
C LEU A 330 -10.87 0.09 -12.17
N PHE A 331 -10.71 -1.04 -12.82
CA PHE A 331 -11.83 -1.74 -13.47
C PHE A 331 -12.57 -2.70 -12.55
N GLU A 332 -12.07 -2.98 -11.35
CA GLU A 332 -12.78 -3.81 -10.36
C GLU A 332 -14.01 -3.09 -9.78
N GLU A 333 -14.01 -1.77 -9.71
CA GLU A 333 -15.14 -0.99 -9.16
C GLU A 333 -16.37 -0.99 -10.07
N LEU A 334 -16.21 -1.23 -11.38
CA LEU A 334 -17.32 -1.30 -12.32
C LEU A 334 -17.82 -2.75 -12.43
N GLU A 335 -19.11 -2.98 -12.19
CA GLU A 335 -19.72 -4.31 -12.24
C GLU A 335 -19.47 -5.05 -13.56
N SER A 336 -19.51 -4.31 -14.68
CA SER A 336 -19.23 -4.86 -16.01
C SER A 336 -17.76 -5.28 -16.17
N THR A 337 -16.81 -4.39 -15.88
CA THR A 337 -15.38 -4.68 -16.12
C THR A 337 -14.79 -5.65 -15.09
N SER A 338 -15.35 -5.75 -13.88
CA SER A 338 -14.95 -6.78 -12.92
C SER A 338 -15.16 -8.20 -13.47
N LYS A 339 -16.14 -8.40 -14.37
CA LYS A 339 -16.36 -9.68 -15.10
C LYS A 339 -15.23 -10.01 -16.08
N LEU A 340 -14.54 -8.98 -16.66
CA LEU A 340 -13.36 -9.18 -17.50
C LEU A 340 -12.16 -9.59 -16.66
N ILE A 341 -11.96 -8.91 -15.53
CA ILE A 341 -10.83 -9.18 -14.62
C ILE A 341 -10.99 -10.54 -13.92
N ALA A 342 -12.22 -11.00 -13.74
CA ALA A 342 -12.51 -12.34 -13.23
C ALA A 342 -12.05 -13.49 -14.17
N ARG A 343 -11.69 -13.18 -15.43
CA ARG A 343 -11.11 -14.16 -16.36
C ARG A 343 -9.62 -14.36 -16.09
N GLU A 344 -9.14 -15.58 -16.34
CA GLU A 344 -7.71 -15.84 -16.26
C GLU A 344 -6.93 -14.88 -17.18
N TYR A 345 -5.75 -14.45 -16.73
CA TYR A 345 -4.93 -13.46 -17.45
C TYR A 345 -4.61 -13.88 -18.89
N GLU A 346 -4.47 -15.19 -19.15
CA GLU A 346 -4.22 -15.72 -20.50
C GLU A 346 -5.50 -16.00 -21.30
N ASP A 347 -6.70 -15.90 -20.71
CA ASP A 347 -7.98 -16.16 -21.38
C ASP A 347 -8.43 -14.99 -22.26
N ARG A 348 -7.67 -14.64 -23.28
CA ARG A 348 -8.04 -13.62 -24.28
C ARG A 348 -9.35 -13.96 -24.99
N ALA A 349 -9.56 -15.24 -25.31
CA ALA A 349 -10.77 -15.68 -26.01
C ALA A 349 -12.03 -15.45 -25.20
N GLY A 350 -12.01 -15.78 -23.91
CA GLY A 350 -13.12 -15.53 -23.00
C GLY A 350 -13.40 -14.04 -22.78
N ARG A 351 -12.34 -13.20 -22.65
CA ARG A 351 -12.50 -11.74 -22.58
C ARG A 351 -13.10 -11.17 -23.86
N LEU A 352 -12.61 -11.59 -25.03
CA LEU A 352 -13.13 -11.13 -26.33
C LEU A 352 -14.59 -11.54 -26.53
N ALA A 353 -14.99 -12.74 -26.08
CA ALA A 353 -16.37 -13.19 -26.11
C ALA A 353 -17.27 -12.26 -25.29
N LEU A 354 -16.86 -11.91 -24.04
CA LEU A 354 -17.60 -10.95 -23.21
C LEU A 354 -17.68 -9.57 -23.86
N LEU A 355 -16.57 -9.04 -24.37
CA LEU A 355 -16.51 -7.72 -24.99
C LEU A 355 -17.39 -7.61 -26.26
N ASN A 356 -17.76 -8.73 -26.87
CA ASN A 356 -18.70 -8.79 -28.01
C ASN A 356 -20.13 -9.19 -27.62
N ASP A 357 -20.39 -9.52 -26.33
CA ASP A 357 -21.73 -9.81 -25.85
C ASP A 357 -22.55 -8.51 -25.77
N PRO A 358 -23.72 -8.44 -26.47
CA PRO A 358 -24.60 -7.26 -26.42
C PRO A 358 -25.03 -6.87 -25.00
N GLN A 359 -25.23 -7.84 -24.10
CA GLN A 359 -25.60 -7.57 -22.71
C GLN A 359 -24.44 -6.90 -21.98
N PHE A 360 -23.24 -7.43 -22.11
CA PHE A 360 -22.03 -6.83 -21.53
C PHE A 360 -21.80 -5.41 -22.04
N ILE A 361 -21.93 -5.17 -23.35
CA ILE A 361 -21.78 -3.85 -23.96
C ILE A 361 -22.77 -2.84 -23.35
N ALA A 362 -24.03 -3.26 -23.17
CA ALA A 362 -25.07 -2.42 -22.57
C ALA A 362 -24.75 -2.11 -21.09
N GLU A 363 -24.30 -3.11 -20.32
CA GLU A 363 -23.88 -2.94 -18.94
C GLU A 363 -22.66 -2.00 -18.84
N PHE A 364 -21.63 -2.23 -19.64
CA PHE A 364 -20.44 -1.36 -19.66
C PHE A 364 -20.78 0.10 -19.99
N ARG A 365 -21.60 0.35 -20.99
CA ARG A 365 -22.03 1.71 -21.34
C ARG A 365 -22.79 2.37 -20.19
N ARG A 366 -23.68 1.64 -19.51
CA ARG A 366 -24.39 2.13 -18.33
C ARG A 366 -23.43 2.52 -17.21
N ASP A 367 -22.49 1.62 -16.87
CA ASP A 367 -21.50 1.83 -15.79
C ASP A 367 -20.53 2.95 -16.15
N TRP A 368 -20.05 2.98 -17.40
CA TRP A 368 -19.14 4.01 -17.90
C TRP A 368 -19.71 5.41 -17.82
N HIS A 369 -21.02 5.56 -18.12
CA HIS A 369 -21.70 6.85 -18.09
C HIS A 369 -22.36 7.18 -16.74
N HIS A 370 -22.40 6.24 -15.80
CA HIS A 370 -23.03 6.47 -14.50
C HIS A 370 -22.41 7.67 -13.77
N GLY A 371 -23.25 8.65 -13.40
CA GLY A 371 -22.81 9.87 -12.74
C GLY A 371 -22.05 10.88 -13.63
N ARG A 372 -21.63 10.50 -14.84
CA ARG A 372 -20.91 11.39 -15.78
C ARG A 372 -21.86 12.10 -16.75
N ARG A 373 -22.91 11.44 -17.17
CA ARG A 373 -23.91 11.96 -18.13
C ARG A 373 -25.33 11.91 -17.56
N GLY A 374 -26.19 12.79 -18.07
CA GLY A 374 -27.59 12.85 -17.69
C GLY A 374 -27.89 13.88 -16.58
N ARG A 375 -29.19 14.00 -16.22
CA ARG A 375 -29.70 14.90 -15.17
C ARG A 375 -30.34 14.09 -14.05
N ASN A 376 -29.61 13.16 -13.50
CA ASN A 376 -30.04 12.26 -12.42
C ASN A 376 -29.31 12.55 -11.10
N LEU A 377 -29.74 11.87 -10.03
CA LEU A 377 -29.19 12.04 -8.70
C LEU A 377 -27.67 11.67 -8.64
N ALA A 378 -27.25 10.65 -9.38
CA ALA A 378 -25.84 10.25 -9.43
C ALA A 378 -24.96 11.35 -10.03
N HIS A 379 -25.44 12.02 -11.11
CA HIS A 379 -24.73 13.15 -11.70
C HIS A 379 -24.66 14.36 -10.75
N LEU A 380 -25.74 14.65 -10.03
CA LEU A 380 -25.76 15.72 -9.02
C LEU A 380 -24.77 15.41 -7.88
N LYS A 381 -24.76 14.19 -7.36
CA LYS A 381 -23.80 13.76 -6.34
C LYS A 381 -22.36 13.92 -6.82
N ALA A 382 -22.04 13.46 -8.03
CA ALA A 382 -20.71 13.58 -8.61
C ALA A 382 -20.25 15.06 -8.70
N ARG A 383 -21.13 15.96 -9.14
CA ARG A 383 -20.85 17.41 -9.18
C ARG A 383 -20.64 18.04 -7.80
N LEU A 384 -21.22 17.46 -6.76
CA LEU A 384 -21.01 17.89 -5.36
C LEU A 384 -19.76 17.25 -4.72
N GLY A 385 -18.95 16.50 -5.50
CA GLY A 385 -17.78 15.79 -4.99
C GLY A 385 -18.12 14.57 -4.13
N LEU A 386 -19.28 13.97 -4.35
CA LEU A 386 -19.78 12.77 -3.65
C LEU A 386 -20.13 11.68 -4.67
N PRO A 387 -19.25 11.32 -5.62
CA PRO A 387 -19.55 10.33 -6.65
C PRO A 387 -19.87 8.97 -6.01
N ASP A 388 -20.72 8.20 -6.71
CA ASP A 388 -21.01 6.81 -6.33
C ASP A 388 -19.90 5.85 -6.81
N ILE A 389 -19.17 6.24 -7.87
CA ILE A 389 -18.04 5.49 -8.46
C ILE A 389 -16.80 6.38 -8.39
N LEU A 390 -15.73 5.88 -7.78
CA LEU A 390 -14.47 6.61 -7.58
C LEU A 390 -13.46 6.41 -8.72
N VAL A 391 -13.63 5.36 -9.54
CA VAL A 391 -12.76 5.14 -10.70
C VAL A 391 -12.85 6.30 -11.69
N VAL A 392 -11.69 6.79 -12.10
CA VAL A 392 -11.55 7.87 -13.08
C VAL A 392 -11.88 7.33 -14.46
N ARG A 393 -12.89 7.92 -15.13
CA ARG A 393 -13.40 7.49 -16.45
C ARG A 393 -13.33 8.59 -17.49
N GLU A 394 -12.69 9.69 -17.17
CA GLU A 394 -12.46 10.81 -18.10
C GLU A 394 -11.22 10.54 -18.93
N LEU A 395 -11.38 10.36 -20.26
CA LEU A 395 -10.28 10.04 -21.18
C LEU A 395 -9.12 11.05 -21.13
N PHE A 396 -9.40 12.33 -20.84
CA PHE A 396 -8.35 13.35 -20.73
C PHE A 396 -7.44 13.20 -19.49
N ARG A 397 -7.79 12.33 -18.55
CA ARG A 397 -7.01 11.99 -17.36
C ARG A 397 -6.23 10.68 -17.51
N MET A 398 -6.57 9.89 -18.52
CA MET A 398 -5.93 8.62 -18.84
C MET A 398 -4.83 8.86 -19.86
N MET A 399 -3.59 8.45 -19.55
CA MET A 399 -2.41 8.71 -20.37
C MET A 399 -1.83 7.39 -20.86
N PHE A 400 -1.59 7.25 -22.15
CA PHE A 400 -0.92 6.07 -22.70
C PHE A 400 0.49 5.91 -22.09
N ASP A 401 0.87 4.65 -21.81
CA ASP A 401 2.18 4.25 -21.33
C ASP A 401 2.50 2.83 -21.83
N GLY A 402 3.40 2.70 -22.76
CA GLY A 402 3.57 1.50 -23.58
C GLY A 402 2.41 1.35 -24.57
N ALA A 403 2.13 2.43 -25.31
CA ALA A 403 1.01 2.51 -26.23
C ALA A 403 1.08 1.45 -27.35
N PRO A 404 -0.07 0.87 -27.76
CA PRO A 404 -0.09 -0.12 -28.86
C PRO A 404 0.23 0.49 -30.23
N VAL A 405 0.04 1.80 -30.38
CA VAL A 405 0.42 2.59 -31.54
C VAL A 405 1.46 3.62 -31.10
N PRO A 406 2.67 3.64 -31.67
CA PRO A 406 3.76 4.50 -31.21
C PRO A 406 3.42 6.00 -31.12
N ASP A 407 2.60 6.49 -32.04
CA ASP A 407 2.16 7.89 -32.06
C ASP A 407 1.29 8.30 -30.87
N TRP A 408 0.79 7.35 -30.09
CA TRP A 408 -0.06 7.60 -28.92
C TRP A 408 0.73 7.67 -27.61
N GLU A 409 2.01 7.29 -27.65
CA GLU A 409 2.83 7.25 -26.43
C GLU A 409 2.89 8.61 -25.72
N GLY A 410 2.60 8.60 -24.41
CA GLY A 410 2.58 9.79 -23.57
C GLY A 410 1.42 10.75 -23.81
N GLU A 411 0.46 10.42 -24.70
CA GLU A 411 -0.73 11.23 -24.92
C GLU A 411 -1.91 10.78 -24.05
N SER A 412 -2.86 11.71 -23.85
CA SER A 412 -4.13 11.33 -23.26
C SER A 412 -4.98 10.52 -24.24
N LEU A 413 -5.76 9.57 -23.71
CA LEU A 413 -6.74 8.84 -24.52
C LEU A 413 -7.74 9.81 -25.21
N GLN A 414 -8.02 10.97 -24.59
CA GLN A 414 -8.87 12.01 -25.18
C GLN A 414 -8.26 12.60 -26.46
N ALA A 415 -6.95 12.87 -26.46
CA ALA A 415 -6.30 13.45 -27.63
C ALA A 415 -6.38 12.50 -28.84
N VAL A 416 -6.20 11.20 -28.59
CA VAL A 416 -6.34 10.16 -29.61
C VAL A 416 -7.80 10.05 -30.08
N TYR A 417 -8.77 10.04 -29.15
CA TYR A 417 -10.20 10.03 -29.46
C TYR A 417 -10.61 11.23 -30.32
N ASP A 418 -10.16 12.43 -30.00
CA ASP A 418 -10.48 13.66 -30.75
C ASP A 418 -9.89 13.62 -32.17
N ARG A 419 -8.70 13.04 -32.36
CA ARG A 419 -8.09 12.84 -33.69
C ARG A 419 -8.87 11.80 -34.52
N LEU A 420 -9.27 10.69 -33.89
CA LEU A 420 -10.11 9.67 -34.51
C LEU A 420 -11.44 10.25 -34.99
N ASP A 421 -12.14 11.02 -34.15
CA ASP A 421 -13.42 11.65 -34.52
C ASP A 421 -13.28 12.59 -35.73
N ARG A 422 -12.22 13.43 -35.75
CA ARG A 422 -11.92 14.30 -36.90
C ARG A 422 -11.56 13.48 -38.13
N TYR A 423 -10.74 12.44 -38.00
CA TYR A 423 -10.36 11.55 -39.09
C TYR A 423 -11.59 10.91 -39.75
N GLN A 424 -12.54 10.41 -38.96
CA GLN A 424 -13.78 9.81 -39.43
C GLN A 424 -14.73 10.82 -40.08
N ARG A 425 -14.66 12.09 -39.70
CA ARG A 425 -15.42 13.20 -40.35
C ARG A 425 -14.81 13.68 -41.66
N GLY A 426 -13.78 13.00 -42.16
CA GLY A 426 -13.17 13.27 -43.47
C GLY A 426 -11.84 14.04 -43.42
N TYR A 427 -11.38 14.45 -42.23
CA TYR A 427 -10.09 15.13 -42.08
C TYR A 427 -8.95 14.09 -41.93
N ARG A 428 -8.70 13.34 -43.01
CA ARG A 428 -7.76 12.20 -43.05
C ARG A 428 -6.31 12.55 -42.65
N ASP A 429 -5.89 13.79 -42.86
CA ASP A 429 -4.55 14.30 -42.48
C ASP A 429 -4.37 14.46 -40.96
N ASN A 430 -5.41 14.20 -40.14
CA ASN A 430 -5.28 14.16 -38.69
C ASN A 430 -4.55 12.91 -38.19
N ALA A 431 -4.46 11.84 -38.95
CA ALA A 431 -3.59 10.71 -38.63
C ALA A 431 -2.11 11.11 -38.86
N ARG A 432 -1.27 10.87 -37.84
CA ARG A 432 0.15 11.29 -37.83
C ARG A 432 1.06 10.37 -38.62
N SER A 433 0.67 9.10 -38.76
CA SER A 433 1.43 8.07 -39.46
C SER A 433 0.51 7.10 -40.20
N ASP A 434 1.06 6.26 -41.03
CA ASP A 434 0.32 5.16 -41.65
C ASP A 434 -0.15 4.14 -40.62
N THR A 435 0.64 3.88 -39.59
CA THR A 435 0.26 2.99 -38.46
C THR A 435 -0.95 3.54 -37.70
N GLU A 436 -0.97 4.83 -37.44
CA GLU A 436 -2.15 5.46 -36.78
C GLU A 436 -3.36 5.44 -37.70
N ARG A 437 -3.16 5.63 -39.02
CA ARG A 437 -4.23 5.55 -40.01
C ARG A 437 -4.85 4.16 -40.05
N GLU A 438 -4.04 3.10 -40.11
CA GLU A 438 -4.50 1.71 -40.06
C GLU A 438 -5.29 1.44 -38.77
N ALA A 439 -4.78 1.92 -37.62
CA ALA A 439 -5.47 1.80 -36.34
C ALA A 439 -6.84 2.52 -36.37
N PHE A 440 -6.92 3.75 -36.91
CA PHE A 440 -8.17 4.50 -37.01
C PHE A 440 -9.19 3.86 -37.95
N ASP A 441 -8.73 3.27 -39.06
CA ASP A 441 -9.61 2.56 -40.00
C ASP A 441 -10.22 1.28 -39.39
N ALA A 442 -9.60 0.72 -38.35
CA ALA A 442 -10.11 -0.44 -37.61
C ALA A 442 -11.22 -0.10 -36.61
N PHE A 443 -11.40 1.18 -36.22
CA PHE A 443 -12.46 1.59 -35.33
C PHE A 443 -13.83 1.57 -36.00
N PRO A 444 -14.94 1.33 -35.23
CA PRO A 444 -16.28 1.54 -35.71
C PRO A 444 -16.45 2.96 -36.27
N CYS A 445 -17.12 3.08 -37.43
CA CYS A 445 -17.33 4.37 -38.09
C CYS A 445 -18.83 4.56 -38.36
N PRO A 446 -19.46 5.63 -37.83
CA PRO A 446 -18.87 6.63 -36.93
C PRO A 446 -18.66 6.09 -35.51
N ILE A 447 -17.61 6.60 -34.82
CA ILE A 447 -17.47 6.39 -33.37
C ILE A 447 -18.61 7.10 -32.63
N VAL A 448 -19.32 6.38 -31.77
CA VAL A 448 -20.54 6.93 -31.12
C VAL A 448 -20.18 7.78 -29.90
N ASP A 449 -19.28 7.29 -29.05
CA ASP A 449 -18.90 7.96 -27.81
C ASP A 449 -17.59 7.37 -27.21
N ASP A 450 -17.17 7.94 -26.08
CA ASP A 450 -16.00 7.50 -25.33
C ASP A 450 -16.10 6.07 -24.76
N ALA A 451 -17.30 5.56 -24.53
CA ALA A 451 -17.49 4.16 -24.14
C ALA A 451 -17.19 3.20 -25.31
N GLU A 452 -17.61 3.56 -26.54
CA GLU A 452 -17.29 2.77 -27.73
C GLU A 452 -15.78 2.75 -28.00
N PHE A 453 -15.12 3.91 -27.80
CA PHE A 453 -13.66 4.00 -27.90
C PHE A 453 -12.99 3.01 -26.93
N MET A 454 -13.38 3.02 -25.67
CA MET A 454 -12.82 2.10 -24.66
C MET A 454 -13.09 0.63 -25.00
N LEU A 455 -14.30 0.29 -25.43
CA LEU A 455 -14.63 -1.07 -25.87
C LEU A 455 -13.75 -1.53 -27.04
N HIS A 456 -13.52 -0.66 -28.02
CA HIS A 456 -12.63 -0.98 -29.14
C HIS A 456 -11.20 -1.19 -28.65
N MET A 457 -10.68 -0.29 -27.83
CA MET A 457 -9.33 -0.40 -27.27
C MET A 457 -9.12 -1.74 -26.56
N MET A 458 -10.08 -2.14 -25.71
CA MET A 458 -10.03 -3.42 -24.99
C MET A 458 -10.10 -4.62 -25.95
N ARG A 459 -10.93 -4.57 -27.00
CA ARG A 459 -11.04 -5.66 -28.01
C ARG A 459 -9.79 -5.81 -28.85
N ALA A 460 -9.31 -4.69 -29.38
CA ALA A 460 -8.20 -4.68 -30.34
C ALA A 460 -6.86 -5.02 -29.67
N TYR A 461 -6.62 -4.44 -28.51
CA TYR A 461 -5.29 -4.44 -27.92
C TYR A 461 -5.14 -5.30 -26.66
N ASP A 462 -6.25 -5.66 -25.95
CA ASP A 462 -6.23 -6.55 -24.78
C ASP A 462 -5.10 -6.20 -23.78
N LYS A 463 -4.11 -7.06 -23.60
CA LYS A 463 -2.92 -6.84 -22.77
C LYS A 463 -2.04 -5.67 -23.22
N GLY A 464 -2.09 -5.30 -24.49
CA GLY A 464 -1.37 -4.15 -25.04
C GLY A 464 -2.06 -2.79 -24.80
N PHE A 465 -3.27 -2.77 -24.25
CA PHE A 465 -3.95 -1.53 -23.90
C PHE A 465 -3.46 -1.01 -22.55
N ARG A 466 -2.35 -0.30 -22.56
CA ARG A 466 -1.70 0.22 -21.35
C ARG A 466 -1.87 1.73 -21.23
N PHE A 467 -2.19 2.16 -20.02
CA PHE A 467 -2.32 3.57 -19.66
C PHE A 467 -2.16 3.75 -18.14
N TRP A 468 -1.93 4.97 -17.71
CA TRP A 468 -1.99 5.33 -16.29
C TRP A 468 -3.00 6.43 -16.03
N VAL A 469 -3.39 6.57 -14.77
CA VAL A 469 -4.30 7.61 -14.31
C VAL A 469 -3.93 8.05 -12.88
N ASP A 470 -4.01 9.37 -12.63
CA ASP A 470 -3.90 9.90 -11.27
C ASP A 470 -5.25 9.77 -10.56
N VAL A 471 -5.29 9.01 -9.47
CA VAL A 471 -6.49 8.78 -8.64
C VAL A 471 -6.57 9.77 -7.49
N ALA A 472 -5.43 10.05 -6.84
CA ALA A 472 -5.35 11.00 -5.74
C ALA A 472 -3.99 11.71 -5.67
N ASN A 473 -3.90 12.76 -4.85
CA ASN A 473 -2.70 13.53 -4.56
C ASN A 473 -1.98 14.11 -5.80
N LYS A 474 -2.69 14.27 -6.91
CA LYS A 474 -2.14 14.88 -8.14
C LYS A 474 -1.60 16.28 -7.88
N ASP A 475 -2.32 17.06 -7.10
CA ASP A 475 -1.92 18.38 -6.63
C ASP A 475 -1.25 18.26 -5.25
N ARG A 476 0.07 18.54 -5.21
CA ARG A 476 0.92 18.34 -4.03
C ARG A 476 0.70 19.37 -2.92
N GLU A 477 0.21 20.57 -3.24
CA GLU A 477 0.02 21.65 -2.25
C GLU A 477 -0.86 21.26 -1.07
N GLY A 478 -1.83 20.38 -1.30
CA GLY A 478 -2.75 19.92 -0.27
C GLY A 478 -2.32 18.66 0.47
N VAL A 479 -1.18 18.05 0.13
CA VAL A 479 -0.73 16.76 0.72
C VAL A 479 -0.07 16.98 2.07
N LEU A 480 0.85 17.94 2.18
CA LEU A 480 1.57 18.20 3.45
C LEU A 480 0.62 18.47 4.63
N PRO A 481 -0.45 19.28 4.50
CA PRO A 481 -1.43 19.45 5.58
C PRO A 481 -2.12 18.14 6.02
N LEU A 482 -2.36 17.19 5.10
CA LEU A 482 -2.90 15.87 5.45
C LEU A 482 -1.88 15.03 6.21
N LEU A 483 -0.61 15.05 5.76
CA LEU A 483 0.48 14.33 6.43
C LEU A 483 0.72 14.86 7.86
N LEU A 484 0.46 16.14 8.13
CA LEU A 484 0.67 16.78 9.42
C LEU A 484 -0.59 16.81 10.31
N ASP A 485 -1.76 16.40 9.82
CA ASP A 485 -2.97 16.37 10.64
C ASP A 485 -2.84 15.37 11.77
N LYS A 486 -3.27 15.74 12.97
CA LYS A 486 -3.18 14.90 14.18
C LYS A 486 -4.01 13.61 14.13
N ASN A 487 -4.97 13.53 13.22
CA ASN A 487 -5.83 12.35 13.02
C ASN A 487 -5.37 11.50 11.82
N THR A 488 -4.12 11.71 11.36
CA THR A 488 -3.50 10.87 10.32
C THR A 488 -2.25 10.18 10.86
N LEU A 489 -1.88 9.09 10.19
CA LEU A 489 -0.59 8.40 10.32
C LEU A 489 0.02 8.33 8.91
N PRO A 490 1.06 9.12 8.59
CA PRO A 490 1.86 8.91 7.39
C PRO A 490 2.68 7.62 7.51
N GLY A 491 3.29 7.19 6.39
CA GLY A 491 4.06 5.95 6.35
C GLY A 491 3.33 4.82 5.61
N PHE A 492 2.22 5.14 4.95
CA PHE A 492 1.51 4.24 4.05
C PHE A 492 2.22 4.23 2.68
N ASN A 493 2.91 3.15 2.35
CA ASN A 493 3.57 2.99 1.04
C ASN A 493 2.94 1.88 0.19
N ASP A 494 2.11 1.01 0.78
CA ASP A 494 1.49 -0.13 0.09
C ASP A 494 2.50 -1.03 -0.65
N SER A 495 3.69 -1.18 -0.05
CA SER A 495 4.78 -1.94 -0.65
C SER A 495 4.41 -3.42 -0.77
N GLY A 496 4.74 -4.04 -1.92
CA GLY A 496 4.45 -5.45 -2.19
C GLY A 496 3.08 -5.72 -2.81
N ALA A 497 2.16 -4.74 -2.81
CA ALA A 497 0.87 -4.80 -3.49
C ALA A 497 0.98 -4.42 -4.97
N HIS A 498 0.00 -4.85 -5.77
CA HIS A 498 -0.24 -4.34 -7.13
C HIS A 498 1.02 -4.24 -7.99
N ILE A 499 1.80 -5.30 -8.05
CA ILE A 499 3.20 -5.29 -8.54
C ILE A 499 3.42 -4.66 -9.92
N THR A 500 2.38 -4.56 -10.76
CA THR A 500 2.46 -3.91 -12.09
C THR A 500 1.65 -2.62 -12.18
N ASN A 501 0.92 -2.26 -11.11
CA ASN A 501 -0.05 -1.17 -11.16
C ASN A 501 0.29 0.02 -10.26
N MET A 502 1.14 -0.16 -9.25
CA MET A 502 1.55 0.89 -8.30
C MET A 502 3.05 0.84 -8.02
N ALA A 503 3.59 1.98 -7.58
CA ALA A 503 5.00 2.12 -7.21
C ALA A 503 5.15 3.18 -6.11
N PHE A 504 4.81 2.84 -4.86
CA PHE A 504 4.83 3.80 -3.75
C PHE A 504 5.98 3.59 -2.76
N PHE A 505 6.92 2.71 -3.05
CA PHE A 505 8.07 2.36 -2.18
C PHE A 505 8.81 3.57 -1.58
N ASP A 506 8.79 4.71 -2.25
CA ASP A 506 9.45 5.96 -1.88
C ASP A 506 8.50 7.03 -1.29
N ALA A 507 7.26 6.67 -0.92
CA ALA A 507 6.28 7.63 -0.41
C ALA A 507 6.73 8.31 0.91
N ASN A 508 7.51 7.61 1.74
CA ASN A 508 8.12 8.18 2.94
C ASN A 508 9.13 9.27 2.59
N LEU A 509 9.96 9.06 1.56
CA LEU A 509 10.92 10.07 1.07
C LEU A 509 10.20 11.27 0.47
N MET A 510 9.07 11.06 -0.22
CA MET A 510 8.25 12.16 -0.71
C MET A 510 7.66 12.98 0.45
N SER A 511 7.23 12.33 1.53
CA SER A 511 6.76 13.02 2.73
C SER A 511 7.85 13.91 3.33
N LEU A 512 9.10 13.42 3.39
CA LEU A 512 10.27 14.22 3.82
C LEU A 512 10.59 15.35 2.85
N LYS A 513 10.48 15.11 1.53
CA LYS A 513 10.67 16.16 0.50
C LYS A 513 9.64 17.28 0.65
N LEU A 514 8.38 16.96 0.84
CA LEU A 514 7.32 17.96 1.08
C LEU A 514 7.57 18.75 2.36
N ALA A 515 8.02 18.08 3.42
CA ALA A 515 8.41 18.75 4.67
C ALA A 515 9.64 19.66 4.50
N GLN A 516 10.63 19.25 3.71
CA GLN A 516 11.82 20.04 3.39
C GLN A 516 11.48 21.33 2.65
N GLN A 517 10.48 21.30 1.78
CA GLN A 517 10.02 22.49 1.05
C GLN A 517 9.39 23.55 1.97
N ASP A 518 8.91 23.15 3.15
CA ASP A 518 8.34 24.06 4.13
C ASP A 518 9.44 24.58 5.11
N SER A 519 9.99 23.71 5.94
CA SER A 519 11.01 24.10 6.93
C SER A 519 11.73 22.90 7.55
N LEU A 520 12.92 23.14 8.18
CA LEU A 520 13.60 22.12 8.97
C LEU A 520 12.79 21.67 10.20
N ALA A 521 11.97 22.55 10.78
CA ALA A 521 11.07 22.19 11.87
C ALA A 521 10.00 21.19 11.39
N THR A 522 9.49 21.40 10.18
CA THR A 522 8.53 20.48 9.54
C THR A 522 9.18 19.15 9.20
N VAL A 523 10.46 19.15 8.77
CA VAL A 523 11.23 17.91 8.60
C VAL A 523 11.34 17.16 9.93
N SER A 524 11.68 17.83 11.03
CA SER A 524 11.74 17.19 12.36
C SER A 524 10.40 16.57 12.76
N ALA A 525 9.31 17.31 12.55
CA ALA A 525 7.97 16.78 12.80
C ALA A 525 7.64 15.57 11.91
N MET A 526 8.02 15.62 10.62
CA MET A 526 7.79 14.52 9.69
C MET A 526 8.62 13.28 10.04
N VAL A 527 9.91 13.44 10.40
CA VAL A 527 10.74 12.32 10.87
C VAL A 527 10.05 11.63 12.05
N ARG A 528 9.59 12.36 13.06
CA ARG A 528 8.83 11.79 14.17
C ARG A 528 7.60 11.01 13.68
N ARG A 529 6.84 11.56 12.72
CA ARG A 529 5.63 10.95 12.19
C ARG A 529 5.87 9.71 11.31
N LEU A 530 7.08 9.55 10.78
CA LEU A 530 7.49 8.39 9.98
C LEU A 530 8.29 7.36 10.80
N THR A 531 8.57 7.63 12.08
CA THR A 531 9.42 6.79 12.93
C THR A 531 8.79 6.54 14.30
N SER A 532 9.06 7.34 15.30
CA SER A 532 8.67 7.10 16.70
C SER A 532 7.15 7.18 16.94
N GLU A 533 6.43 8.04 16.24
CA GLU A 533 4.98 8.20 16.42
C GLU A 533 4.20 6.95 16.01
N PRO A 534 4.39 6.38 14.79
CA PRO A 534 3.76 5.11 14.44
C PRO A 534 4.28 3.95 15.31
N ALA A 535 5.58 3.90 15.63
CA ALA A 535 6.11 2.87 16.52
C ALA A 535 5.37 2.87 17.87
N ALA A 536 5.20 4.02 18.50
CA ALA A 536 4.45 4.16 19.75
C ALA A 536 2.95 3.80 19.59
N PHE A 537 2.33 4.17 18.45
CA PHE A 537 0.94 3.84 18.18
C PHE A 537 0.71 2.32 18.11
N PHE A 538 1.62 1.58 17.46
CA PHE A 538 1.56 0.13 17.34
C PHE A 538 2.18 -0.63 18.52
N GLY A 539 2.82 0.07 19.47
CA GLY A 539 3.46 -0.54 20.63
C GLY A 539 4.79 -1.22 20.30
N LEU A 540 5.58 -0.66 19.37
CA LEU A 540 6.84 -1.22 18.86
C LEU A 540 8.05 -0.51 19.45
N ASP A 541 9.11 -1.26 19.75
CA ASP A 541 10.40 -0.78 20.26
C ASP A 541 11.38 -0.50 19.10
N VAL A 542 11.04 0.49 18.27
CA VAL A 542 11.83 0.98 17.12
C VAL A 542 11.58 2.48 16.89
N GLY A 543 12.26 3.08 15.93
CA GLY A 543 12.01 4.45 15.47
C GLY A 543 12.59 5.55 16.36
N SER A 544 13.61 5.24 17.17
CA SER A 544 14.30 6.17 18.07
C SER A 544 15.82 6.03 17.95
N LEU A 545 16.55 7.12 18.23
CA LEU A 545 18.01 7.14 18.36
C LEU A 545 18.45 7.38 19.82
N GLU A 546 17.63 7.08 20.80
CA GLU A 546 18.04 7.16 22.19
C GLU A 546 19.13 6.14 22.53
N ILE A 547 19.98 6.44 23.51
CA ILE A 547 21.02 5.51 23.95
C ILE A 547 20.36 4.21 24.44
N GLY A 548 20.81 3.09 23.89
CA GLY A 548 20.24 1.77 24.11
C GLY A 548 19.20 1.34 23.09
N ALA A 549 18.65 2.25 22.25
CA ALA A 549 17.74 1.89 21.17
C ALA A 549 18.44 1.02 20.10
N GLN A 550 17.68 0.17 19.40
CA GLN A 550 18.18 -0.57 18.24
C GLN A 550 18.69 0.42 17.18
N ALA A 551 19.86 0.15 16.64
CA ALA A 551 20.53 1.04 15.70
C ALA A 551 20.05 0.84 14.26
N ASP A 552 18.77 1.12 14.00
CA ASP A 552 18.21 1.21 12.68
C ASP A 552 18.29 2.67 12.23
N ILE A 553 19.12 2.94 11.24
CA ILE A 553 19.53 4.29 10.88
C ILE A 553 19.46 4.48 9.36
N VAL A 554 19.00 5.65 8.93
CA VAL A 554 19.07 6.08 7.54
C VAL A 554 19.81 7.40 7.43
N LEU A 555 20.71 7.50 6.42
CA LEU A 555 21.35 8.73 6.00
C LEU A 555 20.76 9.18 4.67
N ILE A 556 20.40 10.46 4.61
CA ILE A 556 19.77 11.09 3.44
C ILE A 556 20.60 12.30 3.01
N ASP A 557 20.90 12.39 1.72
CA ASP A 557 21.44 13.61 1.13
C ASP A 557 20.30 14.61 0.92
N PRO A 558 20.28 15.76 1.65
CA PRO A 558 19.21 16.74 1.54
C PRO A 558 19.18 17.45 0.17
N GLU A 559 20.32 17.56 -0.52
CA GLU A 559 20.36 18.19 -1.84
C GLU A 559 19.84 17.24 -2.92
N ALA A 560 20.17 15.96 -2.82
CA ALA A 560 19.60 14.92 -3.68
C ALA A 560 18.08 14.82 -3.48
N LEU A 561 17.60 14.81 -2.23
CA LEU A 561 16.17 14.81 -1.90
C LEU A 561 15.45 16.02 -2.52
N ARG A 562 16.06 17.23 -2.46
CA ARG A 562 15.47 18.43 -3.04
C ARG A 562 15.32 18.32 -4.56
N ARG A 563 16.33 17.79 -5.25
CA ARG A 563 16.38 17.68 -6.72
C ARG A 563 15.62 16.47 -7.27
N TRP A 564 15.41 15.45 -6.45
CA TRP A 564 14.78 14.21 -6.88
C TRP A 564 13.42 14.43 -7.53
N ASP A 565 13.19 13.78 -8.67
CA ASP A 565 11.90 13.73 -9.38
C ASP A 565 11.32 12.32 -9.29
N ASP A 566 10.25 12.16 -8.54
CA ASP A 566 9.58 10.88 -8.34
C ASP A 566 8.92 10.32 -9.62
N ASN A 567 8.55 11.17 -10.58
CA ASN A 567 8.03 10.70 -11.86
C ASN A 567 9.12 10.05 -12.72
N ALA A 568 10.34 10.59 -12.68
CA ALA A 568 11.48 10.02 -13.39
C ALA A 568 12.04 8.75 -12.72
N SER A 569 11.69 8.51 -11.46
CA SER A 569 12.19 7.37 -10.67
C SER A 569 11.41 6.07 -10.95
N ARG A 570 10.26 6.15 -11.62
CA ARG A 570 9.37 5.01 -11.87
C ARG A 570 9.84 4.22 -13.07
N GLN A 571 9.93 2.91 -12.89
CA GLN A 571 10.40 2.01 -13.96
C GLN A 571 9.87 0.59 -13.77
N PHE A 572 9.74 -0.15 -14.87
CA PHE A 572 9.52 -1.59 -14.82
C PHE A 572 10.85 -2.30 -14.73
N VAL A 573 11.01 -3.14 -13.71
CA VAL A 573 12.16 -4.03 -13.54
C VAL A 573 11.71 -5.48 -13.61
N TYR A 574 12.52 -6.34 -14.21
CA TYR A 574 12.28 -7.78 -14.15
C TYR A 574 12.84 -8.30 -12.83
N ARG A 575 12.01 -8.98 -12.05
CA ARG A 575 12.40 -9.62 -10.80
C ARG A 575 12.50 -11.13 -11.06
N ASP A 576 13.72 -11.66 -11.06
CA ASP A 576 13.98 -13.10 -11.24
C ASP A 576 13.21 -13.93 -10.21
N LEU A 577 13.10 -13.42 -8.99
CA LEU A 577 12.33 -13.99 -7.90
C LEU A 577 10.88 -14.32 -8.28
N PHE A 578 10.21 -13.39 -8.93
CA PHE A 578 8.81 -13.52 -9.35
C PHE A 578 8.69 -14.12 -10.76
N GLU A 579 9.79 -14.18 -11.51
CA GLU A 579 9.78 -14.41 -12.98
C GLU A 579 8.78 -13.47 -13.69
N HIS A 580 8.67 -12.26 -13.17
CA HIS A 580 7.71 -11.27 -13.61
C HIS A 580 8.26 -9.84 -13.53
N LYS A 581 7.69 -8.93 -14.32
CA LYS A 581 7.98 -7.51 -14.20
C LYS A 581 7.28 -6.92 -12.98
N GLN A 582 7.99 -6.02 -12.30
CA GLN A 582 7.44 -5.20 -11.21
C GLN A 582 7.65 -3.73 -11.54
N LEU A 583 6.63 -2.92 -11.30
CA LEU A 583 6.73 -1.47 -11.31
C LEU A 583 7.33 -1.01 -9.98
N VAL A 584 8.45 -0.31 -10.03
CA VAL A 584 9.13 0.22 -8.86
C VAL A 584 9.38 1.72 -9.02
N SER A 585 9.53 2.41 -7.89
CA SER A 585 10.02 3.78 -7.86
C SER A 585 11.36 3.78 -7.13
N ARG A 586 12.45 4.17 -7.81
CA ARG A 586 13.81 4.13 -7.25
C ARG A 586 14.38 5.52 -7.11
N SER A 587 14.49 5.98 -5.88
CA SER A 587 15.04 7.30 -5.50
C SER A 587 16.57 7.28 -5.37
N ASP A 588 17.26 6.76 -6.37
CA ASP A 588 18.71 6.57 -6.32
C ASP A 588 19.46 7.87 -6.01
N GLY A 589 20.44 7.78 -5.10
CA GLY A 589 21.24 8.90 -4.62
C GLY A 589 20.59 9.73 -3.48
N VAL A 590 19.29 9.56 -3.18
CA VAL A 590 18.64 10.24 -2.05
C VAL A 590 19.03 9.60 -0.73
N VAL A 591 18.86 8.29 -0.60
CA VAL A 591 19.32 7.51 0.55
C VAL A 591 20.74 7.06 0.27
N THR A 592 21.67 7.54 1.07
CA THR A 592 23.11 7.25 0.90
C THR A 592 23.55 6.03 1.69
N GLN A 593 22.94 5.82 2.87
CA GLN A 593 23.21 4.65 3.69
C GLN A 593 21.96 4.22 4.49
N VAL A 594 21.83 2.91 4.66
CA VAL A 594 20.90 2.28 5.61
C VAL A 594 21.67 1.31 6.47
N LEU A 595 21.48 1.41 7.79
CA LEU A 595 21.98 0.45 8.76
C LEU A 595 20.78 -0.20 9.45
N ILE A 596 20.80 -1.52 9.55
CA ILE A 596 19.82 -2.29 10.33
C ILE A 596 20.58 -2.97 11.46
N ARG A 597 20.15 -2.73 12.69
CA ARG A 597 20.86 -3.22 13.89
C ARG A 597 22.36 -2.91 13.87
N GLY A 598 22.70 -1.69 13.39
CA GLY A 598 24.05 -1.18 13.33
C GLY A 598 24.91 -1.70 12.18
N GLU A 599 24.44 -2.67 11.40
CA GLU A 599 25.15 -3.20 10.23
C GLU A 599 24.67 -2.49 8.95
N PRO A 600 25.58 -1.93 8.13
CA PRO A 600 25.25 -1.34 6.85
C PRO A 600 24.68 -2.39 5.89
N VAL A 601 23.49 -2.10 5.33
CA VAL A 601 22.79 -2.95 4.34
C VAL A 601 22.67 -2.30 2.97
N TRP A 602 22.73 -0.97 2.93
CA TRP A 602 22.75 -0.16 1.72
C TRP A 602 23.80 0.93 1.86
N GLN A 603 24.69 1.06 0.89
CA GLN A 603 25.77 2.05 0.91
C GLN A 603 26.17 2.46 -0.49
N GLY A 604 26.17 3.78 -0.77
CA GLY A 604 26.64 4.34 -2.04
C GLY A 604 25.88 3.86 -3.28
N GLY A 605 24.60 3.48 -3.13
CA GLY A 605 23.78 3.01 -4.23
C GLY A 605 23.79 1.49 -4.45
N GLU A 606 24.44 0.72 -3.56
CA GLU A 606 24.54 -0.74 -3.66
C GLU A 606 24.17 -1.42 -2.33
N PHE A 607 23.64 -2.64 -2.42
CA PHE A 607 23.42 -3.49 -1.27
C PHE A 607 24.72 -4.11 -0.80
N THR A 608 24.93 -4.17 0.51
CA THR A 608 26.07 -4.87 1.08
C THR A 608 25.81 -6.38 1.12
N ALA A 609 26.88 -7.15 1.37
CA ALA A 609 26.77 -8.60 1.47
C ALA A 609 25.96 -9.08 2.69
N ALA A 610 25.69 -8.23 3.67
CA ALA A 610 24.93 -8.57 4.88
C ALA A 610 23.42 -8.72 4.57
N LEU A 611 22.86 -7.89 3.65
CA LEU A 611 21.45 -7.96 3.31
C LEU A 611 21.11 -9.30 2.64
N GLY A 612 20.11 -9.99 3.18
CA GLY A 612 19.65 -11.29 2.68
C GLY A 612 20.60 -12.47 3.00
N ARG A 613 21.62 -12.25 3.84
CA ARG A 613 22.51 -13.31 4.33
C ARG A 613 22.58 -13.38 5.85
N GLU A 614 22.42 -12.24 6.51
CA GLU A 614 22.43 -12.14 7.97
C GLU A 614 21.02 -11.83 8.47
N THR A 615 20.63 -12.39 9.60
CA THR A 615 19.37 -12.05 10.28
C THR A 615 19.57 -10.78 11.09
N LEU A 616 19.27 -9.64 10.49
CA LEU A 616 19.43 -8.30 11.06
C LEU A 616 18.13 -7.80 11.71
N GLY A 617 17.04 -7.93 10.97
CA GLY A 617 15.71 -7.63 11.46
C GLY A 617 15.16 -8.68 12.41
N ARG A 618 13.99 -8.40 12.94
CA ARG A 618 13.26 -9.33 13.84
C ARG A 618 11.76 -9.18 13.70
N ALA A 619 11.03 -10.23 14.08
CA ALA A 619 9.60 -10.10 14.33
C ALA A 619 9.38 -9.21 15.55
N LEU A 620 8.77 -8.05 15.35
CA LEU A 620 8.41 -7.11 16.42
C LEU A 620 7.14 -7.60 17.12
N ARG A 621 7.20 -7.64 18.43
CA ARG A 621 6.06 -8.02 19.26
C ARG A 621 5.52 -6.77 19.96
N ALA A 622 4.25 -6.44 19.73
CA ALA A 622 3.62 -5.31 20.40
C ALA A 622 3.56 -5.56 21.93
N ALA A 623 3.96 -4.56 22.72
CA ALA A 623 4.00 -4.62 24.18
C ALA A 623 2.60 -4.36 24.80
#